data_bf4a642221a92c28dbde15297a6e436a
#
_entry.id   bf4a642221a92c28dbde15297a6e436a
#
_cell.length_a   1.000
_cell.length_b   1.000
_cell.length_c   1.000
_cell.angle_alpha   90.00
_cell.angle_beta   90.00
_cell.angle_gamma   90.00
#
_symmetry.space_group_name_H-M   'P 1'
#
loop_
_entity.id
_entity.type
_entity.pdbx_description
1 polymer ?
#
loop_
_entity_poly.entity_id
_entity_poly.type
_entity_poly.pdbx_seq_one_letter_code
_entity_poly.pdbx_strand_id
1 'polypeptide(L)'
;AALCVGDVYDERGRARAQFTITQAQTKGDSARTIYVNKKLMRILDVYHAAVVGRAASAPLFMTQMRTRFSANTMCQLFLQIYKDCGLKGATSHSGRRTFITKLANAGINVRLLAELAGHKHISTTQRYIDVNDTQLAHAVELL
;
A
#
# COMPACT_ATOMS: atom_id res chain seq x y z
N ALA A 1 -3.17 6.60 -6.73
CA ALA A 1 -3.33 7.68 -7.72
C ALA A 1 -3.47 9.07 -7.07
N ALA A 2 -4.11 9.17 -5.89
CA ALA A 2 -4.45 10.46 -5.27
C ALA A 2 -3.34 11.10 -4.41
N LEU A 3 -2.25 10.40 -4.12
CA LEU A 3 -1.14 10.91 -3.30
C LEU A 3 -0.44 12.10 -3.96
N CYS A 4 -0.07 13.08 -3.11
CA CYS A 4 0.76 14.22 -3.47
C CYS A 4 2.18 14.05 -2.89
N VAL A 5 3.12 14.84 -3.38
CA VAL A 5 4.52 14.85 -2.90
C VAL A 5 4.58 15.15 -1.41
N GLY A 6 3.87 16.19 -0.94
CA GLY A 6 3.83 16.59 0.46
C GLY A 6 3.14 15.61 1.42
N ASP A 7 2.35 14.65 0.90
CA ASP A 7 1.83 13.58 1.75
C ASP A 7 2.96 12.65 2.22
N VAL A 8 3.92 12.37 1.34
CA VAL A 8 4.94 11.34 1.52
C VAL A 8 6.28 11.91 2.00
N TYR A 9 6.64 13.13 1.61
CA TYR A 9 7.90 13.76 1.96
C TYR A 9 7.73 14.93 2.91
N ASP A 10 8.70 15.09 3.81
CA ASP A 10 8.82 16.28 4.66
C ASP A 10 9.44 17.46 3.87
N GLU A 11 9.55 18.62 4.53
CA GLU A 11 10.13 19.85 3.94
C GLU A 11 11.61 19.70 3.56
N ARG A 12 12.29 18.71 4.12
CA ARG A 12 13.69 18.36 3.82
C ARG A 12 13.80 17.28 2.73
N GLY A 13 12.69 16.87 2.12
CA GLY A 13 12.64 15.84 1.10
C GLY A 13 12.86 14.41 1.60
N ARG A 14 12.74 14.14 2.90
CA ARG A 14 12.87 12.79 3.46
C ARG A 14 11.51 12.12 3.52
N ALA A 15 11.48 10.83 3.20
CA ALA A 15 10.25 10.05 3.29
C ALA A 15 9.74 9.99 4.74
N ARG A 16 8.45 10.22 4.93
CA ARG A 16 7.78 10.12 6.24
C ARG A 16 7.61 8.65 6.64
N ALA A 17 7.87 8.33 7.92
CA ALA A 17 7.60 7.00 8.47
C ALA A 17 6.10 6.67 8.53
N GLN A 18 5.27 7.70 8.59
CA GLN A 18 3.81 7.61 8.52
C GLN A 18 3.23 8.89 7.93
N PHE A 19 2.08 8.75 7.27
CA PHE A 19 1.30 9.88 6.75
C PHE A 19 -0.19 9.53 6.68
N THR A 20 -1.04 10.55 6.69
CA THR A 20 -2.49 10.38 6.64
C THR A 20 -2.99 10.57 5.22
N ILE A 21 -3.77 9.61 4.73
CA ILE A 21 -4.57 9.76 3.52
C ILE A 21 -5.91 10.36 3.95
N THR A 22 -6.27 11.50 3.39
CA THR A 22 -7.52 12.19 3.68
C THR A 22 -8.73 11.46 3.08
N GLN A 23 -9.92 11.76 3.55
CA GLN A 23 -11.16 11.23 3.00
C GLN A 23 -11.28 11.49 1.48
N ALA A 24 -10.89 12.68 1.01
CA ALA A 24 -10.92 13.05 -0.41
C ALA A 24 -9.96 12.20 -1.28
N GLN A 25 -8.92 11.61 -0.68
CA GLN A 25 -7.95 10.76 -1.36
C GLN A 25 -8.32 9.27 -1.33
N THR A 26 -9.34 8.89 -0.56
CA THR A 26 -9.80 7.50 -0.44
C THR A 26 -11.13 7.29 -1.17
N LYS A 27 -11.44 6.04 -1.52
CA LYS A 27 -12.79 5.65 -2.00
C LYS A 27 -13.77 5.44 -0.84
N GLY A 28 -13.32 5.52 0.40
CA GLY A 28 -14.10 5.34 1.61
C GLY A 28 -14.31 6.66 2.34
N ASP A 29 -15.26 6.71 3.29
CA ASP A 29 -15.65 7.93 3.99
C ASP A 29 -14.76 8.29 5.18
N SER A 30 -13.55 7.73 5.29
CA SER A 30 -12.65 7.97 6.43
C SER A 30 -11.21 8.21 6.01
N ALA A 31 -10.58 9.16 6.67
CA ALA A 31 -9.12 9.31 6.62
C ALA A 31 -8.44 8.14 7.32
N ARG A 32 -7.23 7.79 6.92
CA ARG A 32 -6.44 6.75 7.58
C ARG A 32 -4.95 7.03 7.55
N THR A 33 -4.26 6.57 8.57
CA THR A 33 -2.79 6.61 8.64
C THR A 33 -2.18 5.45 7.88
N ILE A 34 -1.18 5.74 7.07
CA ILE A 34 -0.33 4.77 6.37
C ILE A 34 1.01 4.72 7.09
N TYR A 35 1.44 3.52 7.44
CA TYR A 35 2.75 3.26 8.05
C TYR A 35 3.72 2.77 6.97
N VAL A 36 4.91 3.33 6.95
CA VAL A 36 5.95 3.06 5.95
C VAL A 36 7.09 2.33 6.62
N ASN A 37 7.39 1.11 6.18
CA ASN A 37 8.52 0.36 6.72
C ASN A 37 9.86 0.88 6.19
N LYS A 38 10.95 0.55 6.88
CA LYS A 38 12.31 1.01 6.53
C LYS A 38 12.73 0.68 5.08
N LYS A 39 12.27 -0.47 4.53
CA LYS A 39 12.57 -0.85 3.15
C LYS A 39 11.89 0.08 2.16
N LEU A 40 10.61 0.37 2.38
CA LEU A 40 9.85 1.28 1.53
C LEU A 40 10.36 2.72 1.67
N MET A 41 10.75 3.17 2.87
CA MET A 41 11.36 4.48 3.08
C MET A 41 12.60 4.66 2.20
N ARG A 42 13.52 3.69 2.18
CA ARG A 42 14.72 3.75 1.33
C ARG A 42 14.38 3.86 -0.17
N ILE A 43 13.35 3.14 -0.63
CA ILE A 43 12.89 3.22 -2.02
C ILE A 43 12.30 4.61 -2.31
N LEU A 44 11.53 5.16 -1.38
CA LEU A 44 10.97 6.49 -1.51
C LEU A 44 12.05 7.57 -1.51
N ASP A 45 13.09 7.44 -0.66
CA ASP A 45 14.23 8.36 -0.66
C ASP A 45 14.96 8.37 -2.01
N VAL A 46 15.14 7.19 -2.63
CA VAL A 46 15.67 7.11 -4.00
C VAL A 46 14.72 7.75 -5.02
N TYR A 47 13.41 7.49 -4.88
CA TYR A 47 12.39 8.06 -5.77
C TYR A 47 12.26 9.59 -5.62
N HIS A 48 12.69 10.17 -4.50
CA HIS A 48 12.69 11.61 -4.28
C HIS A 48 13.37 12.38 -5.43
N ALA A 49 14.45 11.84 -5.98
CA ALA A 49 15.15 12.45 -7.12
C ALA A 49 14.23 12.71 -8.35
N ALA A 50 13.19 11.89 -8.51
CA ALA A 50 12.22 12.04 -9.60
C ALA A 50 11.13 13.09 -9.32
N VAL A 51 11.00 13.56 -8.07
CA VAL A 51 9.97 14.50 -7.64
C VAL A 51 10.53 15.79 -7.02
N VAL A 52 11.85 15.88 -6.84
CA VAL A 52 12.53 17.08 -6.31
C VAL A 52 12.17 18.30 -7.14
N GLY A 53 11.93 19.43 -6.48
CA GLY A 53 11.51 20.68 -7.14
C GLY A 53 10.02 20.75 -7.50
N ARG A 54 9.23 19.68 -7.28
CA ARG A 54 7.77 19.74 -7.45
C ARG A 54 7.11 20.36 -6.21
N ALA A 55 6.02 21.09 -6.43
CA ALA A 55 5.21 21.60 -5.32
C ALA A 55 4.67 20.44 -4.44
N ALA A 56 4.49 20.69 -3.14
CA ALA A 56 3.94 19.68 -2.21
C ALA A 56 2.56 19.16 -2.65
N SER A 57 1.76 19.99 -3.30
CA SER A 57 0.44 19.63 -3.86
C SER A 57 0.50 18.87 -5.19
N ALA A 58 1.69 18.77 -5.82
CA ALA A 58 1.85 18.05 -7.07
C ALA A 58 1.63 16.54 -6.89
N PRO A 59 1.09 15.83 -7.89
CA PRO A 59 0.94 14.39 -7.82
C PRO A 59 2.27 13.68 -7.54
N LEU A 60 2.27 12.71 -6.61
CA LEU A 60 3.44 11.89 -6.34
C LEU A 60 3.84 11.09 -7.59
N PHE A 61 2.87 10.45 -8.23
CA PHE A 61 3.05 9.72 -9.49
C PHE A 61 2.38 10.48 -10.63
N MET A 62 3.12 10.71 -11.69
CA MET A 62 2.65 11.39 -12.89
C MET A 62 2.68 10.48 -14.11
N THR A 63 1.74 10.68 -15.01
CA THR A 63 1.76 10.09 -16.36
C THR A 63 2.90 10.70 -17.18
N GLN A 64 3.18 10.12 -18.34
CA GLN A 64 4.13 10.71 -19.31
C GLN A 64 3.73 12.14 -19.73
N MET A 65 2.43 12.45 -19.73
CA MET A 65 1.89 13.77 -20.01
C MET A 65 1.92 14.72 -18.80
N ARG A 66 2.64 14.36 -17.72
CA ARG A 66 2.78 15.14 -16.49
C ARG A 66 1.45 15.43 -15.77
N THR A 67 0.45 14.60 -15.99
CA THR A 67 -0.85 14.68 -15.31
C THR A 67 -0.96 13.62 -14.21
N ARG A 68 -1.93 13.78 -13.31
CA ARG A 68 -2.28 12.78 -12.29
C ARG A 68 -2.83 11.51 -12.97
N PHE A 69 -2.45 10.35 -12.48
CA PHE A 69 -3.09 9.10 -12.88
C PHE A 69 -4.56 9.07 -12.46
N SER A 70 -5.45 8.68 -13.38
CA SER A 70 -6.78 8.20 -12.99
C SER A 70 -6.68 6.82 -12.32
N ALA A 71 -7.74 6.40 -11.63
CA ALA A 71 -7.77 5.04 -11.06
C ALA A 71 -7.61 3.97 -12.15
N ASN A 72 -8.24 4.17 -13.31
CA ASN A 72 -8.19 3.23 -14.42
C ASN A 72 -6.77 3.17 -15.03
N THR A 73 -6.16 4.30 -15.36
CA THR A 73 -4.79 4.33 -15.92
C THR A 73 -3.76 3.74 -14.96
N MET A 74 -3.93 3.93 -13.63
CA MET A 74 -3.08 3.29 -12.64
C MET A 74 -3.27 1.76 -12.64
N CYS A 75 -4.49 1.26 -12.76
CA CYS A 75 -4.75 -0.18 -12.88
C CYS A 75 -4.11 -0.77 -14.14
N GLN A 76 -4.21 -0.08 -15.28
CA GLN A 76 -3.58 -0.52 -16.53
C GLN A 76 -2.05 -0.56 -16.41
N LEU A 77 -1.44 0.44 -15.76
CA LEU A 77 0.00 0.43 -15.49
C LEU A 77 0.41 -0.80 -14.67
N PHE A 78 -0.31 -1.14 -13.59
CA PHE A 78 -0.01 -2.33 -12.80
C PHE A 78 -0.16 -3.62 -13.60
N LEU A 79 -1.20 -3.73 -14.44
CA LEU A 79 -1.37 -4.89 -15.33
C LEU A 79 -0.19 -5.04 -16.28
N GLN A 80 0.29 -3.93 -16.88
CA GLN A 80 1.45 -3.95 -17.75
C GLN A 80 2.72 -4.36 -17.00
N ILE A 81 3.00 -3.75 -15.83
CA ILE A 81 4.16 -4.13 -14.99
C ILE A 81 4.14 -5.63 -14.65
N TYR A 82 3.00 -6.17 -14.23
CA TYR A 82 2.91 -7.59 -13.90
C TYR A 82 3.11 -8.49 -15.13
N LYS A 83 2.59 -8.08 -16.29
CA LYS A 83 2.80 -8.78 -17.56
C LYS A 83 4.29 -8.80 -17.94
N ASP A 84 4.97 -7.67 -17.84
CA ASP A 84 6.39 -7.52 -18.17
C ASP A 84 7.27 -8.33 -17.21
N CYS A 85 6.82 -8.51 -15.95
CA CYS A 85 7.46 -9.39 -14.97
C CYS A 85 7.07 -10.88 -15.11
N GLY A 86 6.27 -11.26 -16.11
CA GLY A 86 5.83 -12.64 -16.31
C GLY A 86 4.81 -13.14 -15.26
N LEU A 87 4.24 -12.26 -14.45
CA LEU A 87 3.28 -12.61 -13.40
C LEU A 87 1.87 -12.77 -13.99
N LYS A 88 1.56 -13.97 -14.46
CA LYS A 88 0.23 -14.29 -15.02
C LYS A 88 -0.86 -14.22 -13.95
N GLY A 89 -2.02 -13.65 -14.31
CA GLY A 89 -3.19 -13.53 -13.42
C GLY A 89 -3.08 -12.47 -12.32
N ALA A 90 -1.96 -11.74 -12.22
CA ALA A 90 -1.83 -10.65 -11.29
C ALA A 90 -2.67 -9.43 -11.71
N THR A 91 -3.23 -8.73 -10.73
CA THR A 91 -4.08 -7.55 -10.92
C THR A 91 -3.61 -6.40 -10.03
N SER A 92 -4.20 -5.21 -10.18
CA SER A 92 -3.92 -4.06 -9.30
C SER A 92 -4.17 -4.34 -7.81
N HIS A 93 -4.94 -5.40 -7.48
CA HIS A 93 -5.19 -5.83 -6.11
C HIS A 93 -4.18 -6.87 -5.59
N SER A 94 -3.33 -7.43 -6.45
CA SER A 94 -2.42 -8.53 -6.07
C SER A 94 -1.42 -8.11 -4.99
N GLY A 95 -0.85 -6.92 -5.07
CA GLY A 95 0.03 -6.40 -4.03
C GLY A 95 -0.65 -6.28 -2.66
N ARG A 96 -1.90 -5.82 -2.64
CA ARG A 96 -2.71 -5.74 -1.41
C ARG A 96 -3.00 -7.12 -0.82
N ARG A 97 -3.37 -8.09 -1.66
CA ARG A 97 -3.58 -9.48 -1.23
C ARG A 97 -2.31 -10.05 -0.62
N THR A 98 -1.18 -9.92 -1.31
CA THR A 98 0.13 -10.38 -0.83
C THR A 98 0.50 -9.74 0.51
N PHE A 99 0.26 -8.43 0.68
CA PHE A 99 0.51 -7.73 1.93
C PHE A 99 -0.29 -8.33 3.09
N ILE A 100 -1.60 -8.51 2.92
CA ILE A 100 -2.48 -9.07 3.95
C ILE A 100 -2.09 -10.51 4.27
N THR A 101 -1.93 -11.37 3.25
CA THR A 101 -1.59 -12.79 3.43
C THR A 101 -0.25 -12.98 4.12
N LYS A 102 0.79 -12.21 3.74
CA LYS A 102 2.11 -12.28 4.39
C LYS A 102 2.06 -11.90 5.87
N LEU A 103 1.32 -10.87 6.22
CA LEU A 103 1.18 -10.46 7.61
C LEU A 103 0.31 -11.45 8.42
N ALA A 104 -0.74 -12.01 7.81
CA ALA A 104 -1.55 -13.06 8.41
C ALA A 104 -0.70 -14.30 8.73
N ASN A 105 0.11 -14.75 7.77
CA ASN A 105 1.03 -15.89 7.96
C ASN A 105 2.14 -15.62 9.00
N ALA A 106 2.45 -14.35 9.25
CA ALA A 106 3.34 -13.94 10.34
C ALA A 106 2.62 -13.85 11.72
N GLY A 107 1.38 -14.30 11.82
CA GLY A 107 0.63 -14.33 13.08
C GLY A 107 0.04 -12.97 13.49
N ILE A 108 -0.02 -11.99 12.61
CA ILE A 108 -0.59 -10.69 12.94
C ILE A 108 -2.12 -10.80 13.10
N ASN A 109 -2.63 -10.26 14.20
CA ASN A 109 -4.05 -10.27 14.53
C ASN A 109 -4.92 -9.68 13.41
N VAL A 110 -6.05 -10.33 13.09
CA VAL A 110 -6.97 -9.96 12.01
C VAL A 110 -7.50 -8.53 12.12
N ARG A 111 -7.73 -8.03 13.34
CA ARG A 111 -8.20 -6.66 13.58
C ARG A 111 -7.13 -5.64 13.18
N LEU A 112 -5.88 -5.90 13.55
CA LEU A 112 -4.74 -5.06 13.16
C LEU A 112 -4.53 -5.09 11.65
N LEU A 113 -4.70 -6.26 11.01
CA LEU A 113 -4.65 -6.40 9.54
C LEU A 113 -5.75 -5.60 8.85
N ALA A 114 -6.98 -5.63 9.39
CA ALA A 114 -8.10 -4.86 8.85
C ALA A 114 -7.81 -3.36 8.90
N GLU A 115 -7.27 -2.87 10.01
CA GLU A 115 -6.85 -1.47 10.19
C GLU A 115 -5.76 -1.07 9.20
N LEU A 116 -4.67 -1.84 9.12
CA LEU A 116 -3.56 -1.61 8.19
C LEU A 116 -4.02 -1.65 6.74
N ALA A 117 -4.94 -2.55 6.40
CA ALA A 117 -5.53 -2.64 5.06
C ALA A 117 -6.58 -1.54 4.80
N GLY A 118 -7.12 -0.90 5.84
CA GLY A 118 -8.22 0.06 5.74
C GLY A 118 -9.53 -0.61 5.32
N HIS A 119 -9.82 -1.79 5.85
CA HIS A 119 -11.09 -2.47 5.67
C HIS A 119 -12.09 -2.03 6.74
N LYS A 120 -13.27 -1.58 6.35
CA LYS A 120 -14.35 -1.22 7.27
C LYS A 120 -14.88 -2.43 8.06
N HIS A 121 -14.83 -3.61 7.45
CA HIS A 121 -15.33 -4.85 8.02
C HIS A 121 -14.22 -5.91 8.11
N ILE A 122 -14.06 -6.51 9.27
CA ILE A 122 -13.07 -7.58 9.53
C ILE A 122 -13.29 -8.77 8.58
N SER A 123 -14.55 -9.10 8.26
CA SER A 123 -14.90 -10.16 7.31
C SER A 123 -14.25 -9.99 5.93
N THR A 124 -13.96 -8.76 5.51
CA THR A 124 -13.21 -8.50 4.27
C THR A 124 -11.76 -8.97 4.39
N THR A 125 -11.14 -8.82 5.56
CA THR A 125 -9.77 -9.28 5.82
C THR A 125 -9.71 -10.79 5.98
N GLN A 126 -10.70 -11.40 6.66
CA GLN A 126 -10.77 -12.84 6.87
C GLN A 126 -10.74 -13.66 5.59
N ARG A 127 -11.27 -13.13 4.48
CA ARG A 127 -11.21 -13.78 3.16
C ARG A 127 -9.79 -14.00 2.62
N TYR A 128 -8.81 -13.37 3.20
CA TYR A 128 -7.40 -13.49 2.82
C TYR A 128 -6.58 -14.32 3.81
N ILE A 129 -7.22 -14.87 4.85
CA ILE A 129 -6.56 -15.59 5.93
C ILE A 129 -7.00 -17.05 5.83
N ASP A 130 -6.08 -17.88 5.35
CA ASP A 130 -6.25 -19.32 5.39
C ASP A 130 -5.57 -19.85 6.67
N VAL A 131 -6.31 -20.57 7.48
CA VAL A 131 -5.77 -21.27 8.66
C VAL A 131 -5.23 -22.62 8.21
N ASN A 132 -3.98 -22.92 8.55
CA ASN A 132 -3.36 -24.21 8.26
C ASN A 132 -2.86 -24.90 9.54
N ASP A 133 -2.68 -26.21 9.46
CA ASP A 133 -2.29 -27.05 10.60
C ASP A 133 -0.97 -26.60 11.25
N THR A 134 -0.01 -26.08 10.46
CA THR A 134 1.25 -25.57 10.99
C THR A 134 1.04 -24.34 11.88
N GLN A 135 0.12 -23.46 11.51
CA GLN A 135 -0.22 -22.28 12.33
C GLN A 135 -0.94 -22.69 13.61
N LEU A 136 -1.82 -23.70 13.54
CA LEU A 136 -2.50 -24.24 14.73
C LEU A 136 -1.50 -24.88 15.69
N ALA A 137 -0.61 -25.72 15.20
CA ALA A 137 0.44 -26.35 16.00
C ALA A 137 1.35 -25.29 16.66
N HIS A 138 1.83 -24.30 15.89
CA HIS A 138 2.66 -23.24 16.44
C HIS A 138 1.94 -22.39 17.50
N ALA A 139 0.65 -22.14 17.32
CA ALA A 139 -0.12 -21.36 18.30
C ALA A 139 -0.24 -22.07 19.67
N VAL A 140 -0.34 -23.40 19.68
CA VAL A 140 -0.40 -24.20 20.92
C VAL A 140 0.96 -24.20 21.63
N GLU A 141 2.08 -24.19 20.91
CA GLU A 141 3.43 -24.13 21.49
C GLU A 141 3.76 -22.79 22.18
N LEU A 142 2.91 -21.77 22.06
CA LEU A 142 3.06 -20.47 22.74
C LEU A 142 2.49 -20.47 24.18
N LEU A 143 1.84 -21.55 24.62
CA LEU A 143 1.28 -21.72 25.96
C LEU A 143 2.27 -22.34 26.93
#